data_bfab48b54cff2492520003682630109e
#
_entry.id   bfab48b54cff2492520003682630109e
#
_cell.length_a   1.000
_cell.length_b   1.000
_cell.length_c   1.000
_cell.angle_alpha   90.00
_cell.angle_beta   90.00
_cell.angle_gamma   90.00
#
_symmetry.space_group_name_H-M   'P 1'
#
loop_
_entity.id
_entity.type
_entity.pdbx_description
1 polymer ?
#
loop_
_entity_poly.entity_id
_entity_poly.type
_entity_poly.pdbx_seq_one_letter_code
_entity_poly.pdbx_strand_id
1 'polypeptide(L)'
;MRGRPSVPEQLIAVDDVGAFVALAFAEPTRYLGAAVAIAGDALRPAQTAAALSLATGRDIGYLRVPIEVVREQSQDVADVASFLNGHGGYGADISATRRLHPGLMSFETWLGGQGGKKLAELFEGAT
;
A
#
# COMPACT_ATOMS: atom_id res chain seq x y z
N MET A 1 2.56 19.71 -4.62
CA MET A 1 2.50 20.29 -5.97
C MET A 1 1.06 20.53 -6.37
N ARG A 2 0.78 21.72 -6.76
CA ARG A 2 -0.58 22.08 -7.12
C ARG A 2 -0.89 21.67 -8.55
N GLY A 3 -2.11 21.20 -8.80
CA GLY A 3 -2.57 20.87 -10.15
C GLY A 3 -2.25 19.47 -10.63
N ARG A 4 -1.37 18.73 -9.96
CA ARG A 4 -1.14 17.33 -10.31
C ARG A 4 -2.08 16.44 -9.51
N PRO A 5 -2.74 15.46 -10.16
CA PRO A 5 -3.46 14.44 -9.40
C PRO A 5 -2.46 13.63 -8.57
N SER A 6 -2.91 13.18 -7.41
CA SER A 6 -2.10 12.31 -6.56
C SER A 6 -1.78 11.01 -7.29
N VAL A 7 -0.56 10.54 -7.13
CA VAL A 7 -0.10 9.28 -7.70
C VAL A 7 -0.68 8.13 -6.87
N PRO A 8 -1.23 7.08 -7.49
CA PRO A 8 -1.68 5.91 -6.74
C PRO A 8 -0.51 5.24 -6.03
N GLU A 9 -0.75 4.84 -4.80
CA GLU A 9 0.19 4.07 -4.00
C GLU A 9 -0.21 2.61 -4.06
N GLN A 10 0.77 1.74 -4.33
CA GLN A 10 0.54 0.30 -4.31
C GLN A 10 0.67 -0.23 -2.90
N LEU A 11 -0.25 -1.08 -2.52
CA LEU A 11 -0.36 -1.64 -1.18
C LEU A 11 -0.44 -3.16 -1.27
N ILE A 12 0.05 -3.83 -0.24
CA ILE A 12 -0.12 -5.28 -0.12
C ILE A 12 -0.22 -5.64 1.37
N ALA A 13 -1.11 -6.57 1.68
CA ALA A 13 -1.24 -7.07 3.04
C ALA A 13 -0.03 -7.92 3.41
N VAL A 14 0.42 -7.81 4.66
CA VAL A 14 1.57 -8.57 5.16
C VAL A 14 1.36 -10.08 5.00
N ASP A 15 0.14 -10.56 5.26
CA ASP A 15 -0.18 -11.98 5.09
C ASP A 15 0.00 -12.44 3.64
N ASP A 16 -0.31 -11.58 2.68
CA ASP A 16 -0.10 -11.88 1.26
C ASP A 16 1.37 -11.92 0.90
N VAL A 17 2.19 -11.05 1.51
CA VAL A 17 3.65 -11.13 1.36
C VAL A 17 4.14 -12.50 1.84
N GLY A 18 3.66 -12.97 2.98
CA GLY A 18 3.99 -14.29 3.51
C GLY A 18 3.57 -15.41 2.57
N ALA A 19 2.40 -15.29 1.94
CA ALA A 19 1.93 -16.27 0.96
C ALA A 19 2.87 -16.37 -0.25
N PHE A 20 3.39 -15.23 -0.74
CA PHE A 20 4.36 -15.23 -1.85
C PHE A 20 5.70 -15.82 -1.44
N VAL A 21 6.15 -15.58 -0.22
CA VAL A 21 7.38 -16.19 0.30
C VAL A 21 7.22 -17.72 0.34
N ALA A 22 6.09 -18.21 0.84
CA ALA A 22 5.81 -19.65 0.88
C ALA A 22 5.75 -20.25 -0.54
N LEU A 23 5.15 -19.54 -1.48
CA LEU A 23 5.07 -19.96 -2.87
C LEU A 23 6.46 -20.08 -3.50
N ALA A 24 7.33 -19.10 -3.25
CA ALA A 24 8.70 -19.10 -3.76
C ALA A 24 9.49 -20.29 -3.22
N PHE A 25 9.34 -20.61 -1.93
CA PHE A 25 10.00 -21.79 -1.35
C PHE A 25 9.42 -23.11 -1.86
N ALA A 26 8.13 -23.13 -2.17
CA ALA A 26 7.48 -24.34 -2.71
C ALA A 26 7.83 -24.61 -4.17
N GLU A 27 8.17 -23.57 -4.94
CA GLU A 27 8.47 -23.67 -6.37
C GLU A 27 9.81 -23.01 -6.71
N PRO A 28 10.93 -23.51 -6.15
CA PRO A 28 12.23 -22.85 -6.31
C PRO A 28 12.69 -22.77 -7.78
N THR A 29 12.35 -23.74 -8.60
CA THR A 29 12.73 -23.74 -10.01
C THR A 29 12.12 -22.54 -10.74
N ARG A 30 10.93 -22.15 -10.36
CA ARG A 30 10.22 -21.03 -10.99
C ARG A 30 10.71 -19.67 -10.50
N TYR A 31 11.05 -19.57 -9.21
CA TYR A 31 11.34 -18.27 -8.58
C TYR A 31 12.80 -18.01 -8.31
N LEU A 32 13.64 -19.04 -8.32
CA LEU A 32 15.07 -18.88 -8.06
C LEU A 32 15.71 -17.99 -9.13
N GLY A 33 16.37 -16.93 -8.70
CA GLY A 33 17.02 -15.98 -9.61
C GLY A 33 16.06 -14.98 -10.26
N ALA A 34 14.77 -15.03 -9.92
CA ALA A 34 13.77 -14.12 -10.45
C ALA A 34 13.45 -13.01 -9.45
N ALA A 35 13.14 -11.84 -9.96
CA ALA A 35 12.61 -10.73 -9.17
C ALA A 35 11.15 -10.53 -9.59
N VAL A 36 10.23 -10.65 -8.64
CA VAL A 36 8.80 -10.51 -8.90
C VAL A 36 8.26 -9.36 -8.06
N ALA A 37 7.74 -8.33 -8.75
CA ALA A 37 7.07 -7.23 -8.08
C ALA A 37 5.64 -7.63 -7.76
N ILE A 38 5.21 -7.40 -6.51
CA ILE A 38 3.88 -7.79 -6.04
C ILE A 38 3.14 -6.60 -5.47
N ALA A 39 1.83 -6.54 -5.72
CA ALA A 39 0.95 -5.54 -5.14
C ALA A 39 -0.48 -6.09 -5.09
N GLY A 40 -1.22 -5.73 -4.05
CA GLY A 40 -2.61 -6.17 -3.88
C GLY A 40 -3.62 -5.13 -4.28
N ASP A 41 -3.24 -3.86 -4.27
CA ASP A 41 -4.14 -2.75 -4.57
C ASP A 41 -3.33 -1.52 -4.96
N ALA A 42 -4.01 -0.55 -5.55
CA ALA A 42 -3.42 0.74 -5.90
C ALA A 42 -4.46 1.83 -5.62
N LEU A 43 -4.16 2.70 -4.66
CA LEU A 43 -5.06 3.74 -4.22
C LEU A 43 -4.36 5.09 -4.17
N ARG A 44 -5.05 6.15 -4.56
CA ARG A 44 -4.59 7.50 -4.29
C ARG A 44 -4.75 7.80 -2.80
N PRO A 45 -3.91 8.66 -2.21
CA PRO A 45 -3.98 8.97 -0.78
C PRO A 45 -5.38 9.38 -0.29
N ALA A 46 -6.12 10.15 -1.08
CA ALA A 46 -7.48 10.54 -0.73
C ALA A 46 -8.43 9.34 -0.69
N GLN A 47 -8.24 8.36 -1.58
CA GLN A 47 -9.01 7.13 -1.58
C GLN A 47 -8.71 6.27 -0.36
N THR A 48 -7.44 6.21 0.04
CA THR A 48 -7.02 5.51 1.26
C THR A 48 -7.67 6.14 2.48
N ALA A 49 -7.65 7.47 2.58
CA ALA A 49 -8.28 8.18 3.69
C ALA A 49 -9.79 7.93 3.74
N ALA A 50 -10.46 7.92 2.59
CA ALA A 50 -11.89 7.65 2.50
C ALA A 50 -12.22 6.22 2.94
N ALA A 51 -11.43 5.25 2.52
CA ALA A 51 -11.61 3.85 2.91
C ALA A 51 -11.41 3.65 4.41
N LEU A 52 -10.40 4.30 4.99
CA LEU A 52 -10.14 4.26 6.42
C LEU A 52 -11.28 4.91 7.21
N SER A 53 -11.81 6.04 6.73
CA SER A 53 -12.93 6.72 7.38
C SER A 53 -14.16 5.83 7.42
N LEU A 54 -14.46 5.17 6.31
CA LEU A 54 -15.61 4.28 6.20
C LEU A 54 -15.46 3.06 7.12
N ALA A 55 -14.27 2.47 7.14
CA ALA A 55 -14.03 1.26 7.93
C ALA A 55 -13.98 1.51 9.43
N THR A 56 -13.53 2.68 9.86
CA THR A 56 -13.35 2.99 11.28
C THR A 56 -14.50 3.81 11.89
N GLY A 57 -15.36 4.38 11.06
CA GLY A 57 -16.39 5.32 11.51
C GLY A 57 -15.84 6.66 11.99
N ARG A 58 -14.58 6.93 11.73
CA ARG A 58 -13.92 8.20 12.10
C ARG A 58 -13.71 9.06 10.87
N ASP A 59 -13.67 10.35 11.06
CA ASP A 59 -13.38 11.29 9.98
C ASP A 59 -11.87 11.41 9.80
N ILE A 60 -11.33 10.67 8.86
CA ILE A 60 -9.90 10.66 8.56
C ILE A 60 -9.69 11.40 7.24
N GLY A 61 -8.98 12.53 7.32
CA GLY A 61 -8.68 13.34 6.16
C GLY A 61 -7.31 13.04 5.58
N TYR A 62 -7.13 13.44 4.33
CA TYR A 62 -5.84 13.41 3.68
C TYR A 62 -5.19 14.78 3.81
N LEU A 63 -3.98 14.80 4.37
CA LEU A 63 -3.19 16.00 4.46
C LEU A 63 -2.00 15.89 3.50
N ARG A 64 -1.97 16.79 2.53
CA ARG A 64 -0.85 16.84 1.60
C ARG A 64 0.29 17.65 2.23
N VAL A 65 1.41 16.98 2.47
CA VAL A 65 2.60 17.63 3.02
C VAL A 65 3.49 18.07 1.86
N PRO A 66 3.88 19.35 1.77
CA PRO A 66 4.80 19.80 0.73
C PRO A 66 6.13 19.05 0.79
N ILE A 67 6.72 18.78 -0.35
CA ILE A 67 7.96 18.01 -0.44
C ILE A 67 9.11 18.70 0.32
N GLU A 68 9.08 20.01 0.38
CA GLU A 68 10.08 20.80 1.10
C GLU A 68 10.06 20.48 2.59
N VAL A 69 8.87 20.31 3.16
CA VAL A 69 8.70 19.96 4.57
C VAL A 69 9.19 18.53 4.83
N VAL A 70 8.87 17.63 3.94
CA VAL A 70 9.35 16.23 4.03
C VAL A 70 10.88 16.21 3.96
N ARG A 71 11.47 17.00 3.07
CA ARG A 71 12.91 17.08 2.90
C ARG A 71 13.64 17.59 4.14
N GLU A 72 13.02 18.51 4.87
CA GLU A 72 13.57 19.01 6.14
C GLU A 72 13.67 17.89 7.19
N GLN A 73 12.74 16.95 7.16
CA GLN A 73 12.71 15.85 8.12
C GLN A 73 13.56 14.66 7.68
N SER A 74 13.55 14.34 6.39
CA SER A 74 14.32 13.24 5.83
C SER A 74 14.54 13.42 4.34
N GLN A 75 15.81 13.57 3.96
CA GLN A 75 16.20 13.66 2.55
C GLN A 75 15.84 12.36 1.82
N ASP A 76 16.08 11.23 2.44
CA ASP A 76 15.83 9.93 1.81
C ASP A 76 14.35 9.72 1.50
N VAL A 77 13.47 10.05 2.45
CA VAL A 77 12.02 9.96 2.24
C VAL A 77 11.57 10.90 1.13
N ALA A 78 12.12 12.13 1.10
CA ALA A 78 11.81 13.09 0.05
C ALA A 78 12.25 12.61 -1.33
N ASP A 79 13.42 11.98 -1.42
CA ASP A 79 13.94 11.45 -2.68
C ASP A 79 13.06 10.30 -3.20
N VAL A 80 12.64 9.40 -2.34
CA VAL A 80 11.72 8.31 -2.70
C VAL A 80 10.38 8.88 -3.17
N ALA A 81 9.82 9.82 -2.43
CA ALA A 81 8.55 10.46 -2.80
C ALA A 81 8.65 11.18 -4.14
N SER A 82 9.73 11.89 -4.38
CA SER A 82 9.97 12.59 -5.65
C SER A 82 10.09 11.61 -6.81
N PHE A 83 10.82 10.51 -6.60
CA PHE A 83 10.96 9.47 -7.61
C PHE A 83 9.60 8.86 -7.96
N LEU A 84 8.83 8.46 -6.97
CA LEU A 84 7.52 7.83 -7.19
C LEU A 84 6.53 8.78 -7.86
N ASN A 85 6.51 10.03 -7.44
CA ASN A 85 5.62 11.04 -8.05
C ASN A 85 6.01 11.32 -9.51
N GLY A 86 7.30 11.31 -9.81
CA GLY A 86 7.80 11.53 -11.16
C GLY A 86 7.56 10.36 -12.09
N HIS A 87 7.46 9.14 -11.57
CA HIS A 87 7.32 7.91 -12.35
C HIS A 87 5.91 7.32 -12.31
N GLY A 88 4.95 7.99 -11.68
CA GLY A 88 3.57 7.50 -11.60
C GLY A 88 3.36 6.41 -10.55
N GLY A 89 4.28 6.29 -9.60
CA GLY A 89 4.20 5.33 -8.51
C GLY A 89 4.96 4.03 -8.79
N TYR A 90 4.66 3.01 -8.03
CA TYR A 90 5.20 1.66 -8.26
C TYR A 90 4.54 1.02 -9.47
N GLY A 91 5.24 0.10 -10.12
CA GLY A 91 4.82 -0.49 -11.38
C GLY A 91 4.47 -1.98 -11.32
N ALA A 92 4.14 -2.53 -10.16
CA ALA A 92 3.74 -3.93 -10.07
C ALA A 92 2.40 -4.17 -10.77
N ASP A 93 2.28 -5.29 -11.47
CA ASP A 93 1.05 -5.70 -12.14
C ASP A 93 0.16 -6.45 -11.15
N ILE A 94 -0.90 -5.81 -10.68
CA ILE A 94 -1.82 -6.38 -9.69
C ILE A 94 -2.56 -7.60 -10.25
N SER A 95 -2.95 -7.56 -11.51
CA SER A 95 -3.62 -8.71 -12.15
C SER A 95 -2.70 -9.93 -12.22
N ALA A 96 -1.42 -9.71 -12.55
CA ALA A 96 -0.43 -10.78 -12.54
C ALA A 96 -0.20 -11.32 -11.13
N THR A 97 -0.14 -10.44 -10.13
CA THR A 97 -0.01 -10.82 -8.73
C THR A 97 -1.17 -11.72 -8.31
N ARG A 98 -2.39 -11.35 -8.68
CA ARG A 98 -3.60 -12.11 -8.35
C ARG A 98 -3.63 -13.47 -9.04
N ARG A 99 -3.09 -13.56 -10.25
CA ARG A 99 -2.99 -14.86 -10.95
C ARG A 99 -2.07 -15.83 -10.22
N LEU A 100 -1.00 -15.32 -9.62
CA LEU A 100 -0.07 -16.14 -8.83
C LEU A 100 -0.66 -16.52 -7.48
N HIS A 101 -1.47 -15.65 -6.89
CA HIS A 101 -2.07 -15.85 -5.59
C HIS A 101 -3.53 -15.38 -5.61
N PRO A 102 -4.48 -16.27 -5.97
CA PRO A 102 -5.89 -15.89 -6.11
C PRO A 102 -6.53 -15.34 -4.83
N GLY A 103 -5.99 -15.66 -3.66
CA GLY A 103 -6.46 -15.13 -2.37
C GLY A 103 -5.96 -13.71 -2.06
N LEU A 104 -5.28 -13.05 -3.00
CA LEU A 104 -4.76 -11.70 -2.81
C LEU A 104 -5.84 -10.74 -2.35
N MET A 105 -5.58 -10.02 -1.25
CA MET A 105 -6.53 -9.07 -0.70
C MET A 105 -6.37 -7.68 -1.31
N SER A 106 -7.49 -7.02 -1.57
CA SER A 106 -7.54 -5.58 -1.77
C SER A 106 -7.47 -4.88 -0.41
N PHE A 107 -7.27 -3.57 -0.41
CA PHE A 107 -7.29 -2.78 0.81
C PHE A 107 -8.65 -2.87 1.51
N GLU A 108 -9.73 -2.79 0.73
CA GLU A 108 -11.09 -2.92 1.26
C GLU A 108 -11.33 -4.27 1.93
N THR A 109 -10.88 -5.35 1.31
CA THR A 109 -11.00 -6.70 1.87
C THR A 109 -10.22 -6.81 3.18
N TRP A 110 -8.99 -6.28 3.20
CA TRP A 110 -8.16 -6.27 4.41
C TRP A 110 -8.83 -5.48 5.54
N LEU A 111 -9.40 -4.31 5.23
CA LEU A 111 -10.12 -3.50 6.21
C LEU A 111 -11.35 -4.19 6.75
N GLY A 112 -12.04 -4.99 5.94
CA GLY A 112 -13.21 -5.75 6.36
C GLY A 112 -12.89 -6.92 7.28
N GLY A 113 -11.60 -7.29 7.39
CA GLY A 113 -11.14 -8.40 8.23
C GLY A 113 -10.21 -7.94 9.33
N GLN A 114 -9.02 -8.52 9.36
CA GLN A 114 -8.01 -8.26 10.40
C GLN A 114 -7.58 -6.81 10.48
N GLY A 115 -7.46 -6.13 9.35
CA GLY A 115 -7.02 -4.74 9.31
C GLY A 115 -7.96 -3.82 10.05
N GLY A 116 -9.25 -4.00 9.87
CA GLY A 116 -10.24 -3.20 10.57
C GLY A 116 -10.19 -3.41 12.09
N LYS A 117 -9.99 -4.65 12.53
CA LYS A 117 -9.84 -4.96 13.95
C LYS A 117 -8.59 -4.31 14.53
N LYS A 118 -7.45 -4.39 13.85
CA LYS A 118 -6.21 -3.78 14.31
C LYS A 118 -6.33 -2.27 14.42
N LEU A 119 -6.98 -1.63 13.46
CA LEU A 119 -7.19 -0.18 13.49
C LEU A 119 -8.11 0.22 14.63
N ALA A 120 -9.20 -0.53 14.87
CA ALA A 120 -10.09 -0.26 15.99
C ALA A 120 -9.34 -0.32 17.32
N GLU A 121 -8.50 -1.32 17.52
CA GLU A 121 -7.66 -1.45 18.71
C GLU A 121 -6.71 -0.26 18.87
N LEU A 122 -6.08 0.18 17.78
CA LEU A 122 -5.18 1.32 17.80
C LEU A 122 -5.91 2.60 18.21
N PHE A 123 -7.09 2.84 17.67
CA PHE A 123 -7.85 4.04 17.98
C PHE A 123 -8.43 4.01 19.39
N GLU A 124 -8.78 2.85 19.92
CA GLU A 124 -9.19 2.71 21.31
C GLU A 124 -8.02 3.03 22.24
N GLY A 125 -6.82 2.57 21.92
CA GLY A 125 -5.63 2.85 22.71
C GLY A 125 -5.16 4.30 22.64
N ALA A 126 -5.62 5.07 21.65
CA ALA A 126 -5.22 6.45 21.43
C ALA A 126 -6.09 7.48 22.16
N THR A 127 -7.17 7.07 22.81
CA THR A 127 -8.09 7.97 23.53
C THR A 127 -7.71 8.24 24.98
#